data_5bed8c6731c481007352f340741ed86b
#
_entry.id   5bed8c6731c481007352f340741ed86b
#
_cell.length_a   1.000
_cell.length_b   1.000
_cell.length_c   1.000
_cell.angle_alpha   90.00
_cell.angle_beta   90.00
_cell.angle_gamma   90.00
#
_symmetry.space_group_name_H-M   'P 1'
#
loop_
_entity.id
_entity.type
_entity.pdbx_description
1 polymer ?
#
loop_
_entity_poly.entity_id
_entity_poly.type
_entity_poly.pdbx_seq_one_letter_code
_entity_poly.pdbx_strand_id
1 'polypeptide(L)'
;MFNDTIYYELDKRVRVHIIKEDKRGIRYILDASCSLRKELKKIAPEVVVSFLTEINVLSILASTGAPWKLIVSERNNPRVMPRKKYYRWLRTALYPFCDAFVFQTKQAQAYFCKPIQKRSCIIHNPISIVAVERAVGGDKKGFEIVSVGRLEPQKNFALLINSFKQFHDKFRDSTLTIYGEGHLREELENQIQSLSLEGVVTLPGNQKNVIELIADKSVFVLSSDYEGMSNALMEAMAVGLPCISTDCPIGGSAELIQDHINGLLVSVGNSEELLQAMTELYEDYKLRNKLGNKAKEILATHSPEKISSEWRQWIEKINEGKNE
;
A
#
# COMPACT_ATOMS: atom_id res chain seq x y z
N MET A 1 -10.47 -8.44 14.51
CA MET A 1 -10.81 -9.69 13.83
C MET A 1 -9.49 -10.19 13.24
N PHE A 2 -8.86 -11.16 13.86
CA PHE A 2 -7.66 -11.78 13.33
C PHE A 2 -8.15 -13.02 12.59
N ASN A 3 -7.94 -13.06 11.26
CA ASN A 3 -8.20 -14.25 10.48
C ASN A 3 -7.17 -15.31 10.87
N ASP A 4 -7.60 -16.51 11.14
CA ASP A 4 -6.73 -17.67 11.43
C ASP A 4 -5.95 -18.14 10.20
N THR A 5 -6.10 -17.46 9.04
CA THR A 5 -5.54 -17.87 7.76
C THR A 5 -4.22 -17.15 7.51
N ILE A 6 -3.14 -17.90 7.47
CA ILE A 6 -1.83 -17.41 7.04
C ILE A 6 -1.79 -17.52 5.51
N TYR A 7 -1.70 -16.38 4.84
CA TYR A 7 -1.71 -16.30 3.37
C TYR A 7 -0.34 -16.53 2.73
N TYR A 8 0.73 -16.40 3.51
CA TYR A 8 2.10 -16.51 3.03
C TYR A 8 2.79 -17.72 3.67
N GLU A 9 3.67 -18.38 2.91
CA GLU A 9 4.56 -19.39 3.44
C GLU A 9 5.58 -18.71 4.37
N LEU A 10 5.65 -19.18 5.61
CA LEU A 10 6.56 -18.63 6.61
C LEU A 10 7.78 -19.52 6.78
N ASP A 11 8.94 -18.90 7.03
CA ASP A 11 10.15 -19.64 7.42
C ASP A 11 9.87 -20.47 8.69
N LYS A 12 10.43 -21.70 8.76
CA LYS A 12 10.22 -22.66 9.86
C LYS A 12 10.67 -22.13 11.23
N ARG A 13 11.54 -21.11 11.26
CA ARG A 13 12.00 -20.43 12.48
C ARG A 13 10.96 -19.46 13.05
N VAL A 14 9.95 -19.06 12.26
CA VAL A 14 8.89 -18.15 12.70
C VAL A 14 7.86 -18.92 13.51
N ARG A 15 7.64 -18.51 14.77
CA ARG A 15 6.58 -19.05 15.62
C ARG A 15 5.36 -18.13 15.57
N VAL A 16 4.24 -18.68 15.22
CA VAL A 16 2.97 -17.95 15.12
C VAL A 16 2.18 -18.11 16.41
N HIS A 17 1.82 -16.97 17.05
CA HIS A 17 0.99 -16.91 18.23
C HIS A 17 -0.31 -16.20 17.87
N ILE A 18 -1.46 -16.87 18.01
CA ILE A 18 -2.78 -16.33 17.68
C ILE A 18 -3.46 -15.93 18.97
N ILE A 19 -3.78 -14.63 19.12
CA ILE A 19 -4.53 -14.09 20.24
C ILE A 19 -5.96 -13.86 19.78
N LYS A 20 -6.90 -14.69 20.28
CA LYS A 20 -8.33 -14.57 19.98
C LYS A 20 -9.00 -13.71 21.05
N GLU A 21 -9.73 -12.69 20.63
CA GLU A 21 -10.55 -11.84 21.50
C GLU A 21 -11.91 -11.61 20.82
N ASP A 22 -12.98 -12.04 21.50
CA ASP A 22 -14.35 -11.97 20.95
C ASP A 22 -15.09 -10.68 21.29
N LYS A 23 -14.47 -9.75 22.02
CA LYS A 23 -15.11 -8.53 22.53
C LYS A 23 -14.97 -7.35 21.58
N ARG A 24 -15.85 -6.36 21.71
CA ARG A 24 -15.87 -5.11 20.94
C ARG A 24 -15.83 -3.88 21.86
N GLY A 25 -15.39 -2.72 21.32
CA GLY A 25 -15.38 -1.44 22.02
C GLY A 25 -14.14 -1.19 22.88
N ILE A 26 -14.23 -0.27 23.85
CA ILE A 26 -13.10 0.14 24.71
C ILE A 26 -12.61 -1.02 25.58
N ARG A 27 -13.52 -1.86 26.09
CA ARG A 27 -13.15 -3.07 26.86
C ARG A 27 -12.27 -4.02 26.05
N TYR A 28 -12.52 -4.14 24.73
CA TYR A 28 -11.67 -4.90 23.83
C TYR A 28 -10.22 -4.42 23.86
N ILE A 29 -10.00 -3.08 23.86
CA ILE A 29 -8.64 -2.52 23.86
C ILE A 29 -7.87 -2.98 25.11
N LEU A 30 -8.49 -2.90 26.27
CA LEU A 30 -7.84 -3.29 27.54
C LEU A 30 -7.60 -4.81 27.61
N ASP A 31 -8.63 -5.60 27.30
CA ASP A 31 -8.55 -7.07 27.36
C ASP A 31 -7.50 -7.61 26.37
N ALA A 32 -7.52 -7.11 25.11
CA ALA A 32 -6.56 -7.50 24.10
C ALA A 32 -5.12 -7.06 24.46
N SER A 33 -4.94 -5.87 25.05
CA SER A 33 -3.64 -5.43 25.53
C SER A 33 -3.13 -6.29 26.70
N CYS A 34 -4.01 -6.71 27.63
CA CYS A 34 -3.65 -7.61 28.70
C CYS A 34 -3.26 -9.01 28.19
N SER A 35 -4.01 -9.53 27.23
CA SER A 35 -3.73 -10.83 26.60
C SER A 35 -2.41 -10.78 25.84
N LEU A 36 -2.19 -9.72 25.05
CA LEU A 36 -0.92 -9.49 24.36
C LEU A 36 0.26 -9.40 25.35
N ARG A 37 0.10 -8.64 26.45
CA ARG A 37 1.14 -8.52 27.49
C ARG A 37 1.48 -9.86 28.13
N LYS A 38 0.47 -10.70 28.42
CA LYS A 38 0.71 -12.05 28.97
C LYS A 38 1.53 -12.90 28.02
N GLU A 39 1.24 -12.83 26.71
CA GLU A 39 1.95 -13.60 25.71
C GLU A 39 3.36 -13.07 25.49
N LEU A 40 3.56 -11.76 25.41
CA LEU A 40 4.89 -11.14 25.31
C LEU A 40 5.76 -11.45 26.54
N LYS A 41 5.20 -11.52 27.74
CA LYS A 41 5.96 -11.95 28.94
C LYS A 41 6.45 -13.39 28.86
N LYS A 42 5.70 -14.30 28.23
CA LYS A 42 6.15 -15.70 28.02
C LYS A 42 7.25 -15.80 26.98
N ILE A 43 7.13 -14.98 25.88
CA ILE A 43 8.11 -14.94 24.80
C ILE A 43 9.39 -14.27 25.27
N ALA A 44 9.29 -13.27 26.15
CA ALA A 44 10.39 -12.43 26.65
C ALA A 44 11.26 -11.82 25.52
N PRO A 45 10.65 -11.09 24.57
CA PRO A 45 11.38 -10.52 23.43
C PRO A 45 12.29 -9.36 23.90
N GLU A 46 13.37 -9.10 23.17
CA GLU A 46 14.18 -7.89 23.32
C GLU A 46 13.52 -6.70 22.66
N VAL A 47 12.94 -6.90 21.46
CA VAL A 47 12.26 -5.87 20.66
C VAL A 47 10.91 -6.39 20.16
N VAL A 48 9.90 -5.55 20.25
CA VAL A 48 8.57 -5.76 19.67
C VAL A 48 8.39 -4.77 18.54
N VAL A 49 8.00 -5.27 17.35
CA VAL A 49 7.63 -4.43 16.21
C VAL A 49 6.13 -4.56 15.97
N SER A 50 5.43 -3.44 15.96
CA SER A 50 3.97 -3.39 15.79
C SER A 50 3.60 -2.65 14.50
N PHE A 51 2.59 -3.17 13.79
CA PHE A 51 2.08 -2.62 12.54
C PHE A 51 0.61 -2.25 12.66
N LEU A 52 0.20 -1.18 12.01
CA LEU A 52 -1.14 -0.61 11.98
C LEU A 52 -1.54 0.10 13.28
N THR A 53 -2.16 1.28 13.15
CA THR A 53 -2.44 2.16 14.29
C THR A 53 -3.25 1.49 15.41
N GLU A 54 -4.25 0.67 15.06
CA GLU A 54 -5.07 -0.03 16.06
C GLU A 54 -4.23 -1.02 16.88
N ILE A 55 -3.37 -1.78 16.22
CA ILE A 55 -2.47 -2.74 16.89
C ILE A 55 -1.35 -1.99 17.61
N ASN A 56 -0.85 -0.89 17.06
CA ASN A 56 0.12 -0.04 17.74
C ASN A 56 -0.38 0.44 19.09
N VAL A 57 -1.65 0.89 19.19
CA VAL A 57 -2.28 1.29 20.45
C VAL A 57 -2.31 0.14 21.47
N LEU A 58 -2.69 -1.07 21.03
CA LEU A 58 -2.69 -2.26 21.90
C LEU A 58 -1.28 -2.61 22.38
N SER A 59 -0.30 -2.55 21.48
CA SER A 59 1.09 -2.89 21.77
C SER A 59 1.73 -1.89 22.75
N ILE A 60 1.41 -0.60 22.65
CA ILE A 60 1.88 0.41 23.60
C ILE A 60 1.36 0.13 25.01
N LEU A 61 0.05 -0.11 25.14
CA LEU A 61 -0.55 -0.44 26.43
C LEU A 61 0.03 -1.74 27.00
N ALA A 62 0.23 -2.76 26.17
CA ALA A 62 0.85 -4.01 26.57
C ALA A 62 2.31 -3.85 27.00
N SER A 63 3.04 -2.89 26.44
CA SER A 63 4.47 -2.66 26.67
C SER A 63 4.76 -1.66 27.80
N THR A 64 3.77 -1.01 28.36
CA THR A 64 3.97 -0.03 29.44
C THR A 64 4.71 -0.65 30.64
N GLY A 65 5.91 -0.11 30.97
CA GLY A 65 6.78 -0.62 32.03
C GLY A 65 7.35 -2.02 31.77
N ALA A 66 7.43 -2.44 30.52
CA ALA A 66 8.05 -3.71 30.11
C ALA A 66 9.57 -3.55 29.86
N PRO A 67 10.36 -4.64 29.95
CA PRO A 67 11.79 -4.57 29.73
C PRO A 67 12.21 -4.51 28.25
N TRP A 68 11.30 -4.86 27.32
CA TRP A 68 11.57 -4.86 25.89
C TRP A 68 11.35 -3.48 25.25
N LYS A 69 11.99 -3.23 24.11
CA LYS A 69 11.80 -2.05 23.28
C LYS A 69 10.59 -2.20 22.37
N LEU A 70 9.87 -1.11 22.10
CA LEU A 70 8.71 -1.09 21.22
C LEU A 70 8.94 -0.14 20.03
N ILE A 71 8.95 -0.73 18.84
CA ILE A 71 8.95 -0.01 17.55
C ILE A 71 7.55 -0.08 16.96
N VAL A 72 6.94 1.07 16.64
CA VAL A 72 5.64 1.11 15.96
C VAL A 72 5.79 1.57 14.52
N SER A 73 5.06 0.91 13.62
CA SER A 73 5.08 1.24 12.19
C SER A 73 3.71 1.73 11.71
N GLU A 74 3.71 2.92 11.10
CA GLU A 74 2.54 3.47 10.40
C GLU A 74 2.60 3.13 8.92
N ARG A 75 1.52 2.49 8.44
CA ARG A 75 1.44 1.92 7.09
C ARG A 75 0.33 2.54 6.24
N ASN A 76 -0.26 3.63 6.71
CA ASN A 76 -1.39 4.25 6.03
C ASN A 76 -1.36 5.78 6.21
N ASN A 77 -2.26 6.48 5.53
CA ASN A 77 -2.40 7.92 5.69
C ASN A 77 -2.88 8.28 7.12
N PRO A 78 -2.03 8.85 7.99
CA PRO A 78 -2.38 9.12 9.38
C PRO A 78 -3.44 10.22 9.55
N ARG A 79 -3.73 11.02 8.50
CA ARG A 79 -4.76 12.07 8.57
C ARG A 79 -6.17 11.48 8.51
N VAL A 80 -6.38 10.40 7.76
CA VAL A 80 -7.68 9.76 7.56
C VAL A 80 -7.81 8.42 8.26
N MET A 81 -6.71 7.69 8.42
CA MET A 81 -6.69 6.38 9.07
C MET A 81 -6.15 6.46 10.51
N PRO A 82 -6.65 5.60 11.40
CA PRO A 82 -7.83 4.74 11.27
C PRO A 82 -9.13 5.56 11.17
N ARG A 83 -10.16 5.03 10.50
CA ARG A 83 -11.45 5.73 10.32
C ARG A 83 -12.10 6.11 11.66
N LYS A 84 -11.94 5.28 12.69
CA LYS A 84 -12.47 5.53 14.03
C LYS A 84 -11.66 6.62 14.74
N LYS A 85 -12.27 7.79 14.95
CA LYS A 85 -11.61 9.00 15.52
C LYS A 85 -10.94 8.76 16.87
N TYR A 86 -11.51 7.90 17.73
CA TYR A 86 -10.93 7.61 19.03
C TYR A 86 -9.56 6.93 18.96
N TYR A 87 -9.29 6.08 17.95
CA TYR A 87 -7.95 5.53 17.74
C TYR A 87 -6.94 6.61 17.33
N ARG A 88 -7.36 7.61 16.55
CA ARG A 88 -6.47 8.73 16.21
C ARG A 88 -6.12 9.56 17.44
N TRP A 89 -7.08 9.76 18.33
CA TRP A 89 -6.84 10.41 19.62
C TRP A 89 -5.90 9.57 20.48
N LEU A 90 -6.17 8.27 20.67
CA LEU A 90 -5.30 7.36 21.41
C LEU A 90 -3.89 7.32 20.84
N ARG A 91 -3.73 7.31 19.51
CA ARG A 91 -2.44 7.42 18.85
C ARG A 91 -1.67 8.65 19.29
N THR A 92 -2.31 9.82 19.25
CA THR A 92 -1.67 11.08 19.67
C THR A 92 -1.22 11.06 21.12
N ALA A 93 -2.05 10.47 22.01
CA ALA A 93 -1.75 10.39 23.44
C ALA A 93 -0.68 9.34 23.77
N LEU A 94 -0.66 8.21 23.07
CA LEU A 94 0.16 7.04 23.43
C LEU A 94 1.49 6.94 22.69
N TYR A 95 1.60 7.45 21.45
CA TYR A 95 2.84 7.37 20.67
C TYR A 95 4.08 7.98 21.35
N PRO A 96 3.98 9.05 22.16
CA PRO A 96 5.16 9.53 22.90
C PRO A 96 5.85 8.48 23.78
N PHE A 97 5.14 7.42 24.17
CA PHE A 97 5.64 6.33 25.03
C PHE A 97 6.33 5.17 24.28
N CYS A 98 6.40 5.22 22.94
CA CYS A 98 7.15 4.24 22.15
C CYS A 98 8.63 4.57 22.12
N ASP A 99 9.48 3.56 21.97
CA ASP A 99 10.92 3.75 21.82
C ASP A 99 11.28 4.29 20.44
N ALA A 100 10.67 3.76 19.37
CA ALA A 100 10.99 4.17 18.00
C ALA A 100 9.81 4.00 17.03
N PHE A 101 9.98 4.57 15.82
CA PHE A 101 8.95 4.60 14.79
C PHE A 101 9.51 4.26 13.42
N VAL A 102 8.65 3.67 12.58
CA VAL A 102 8.93 3.46 11.16
C VAL A 102 7.76 3.99 10.34
N PHE A 103 8.07 4.88 9.41
CA PHE A 103 7.13 5.43 8.43
C PHE A 103 7.47 4.92 7.03
N GLN A 104 6.49 4.97 6.12
CA GLN A 104 6.71 4.58 4.73
C GLN A 104 7.12 5.74 3.83
N THR A 105 6.79 6.99 4.23
CA THR A 105 7.06 8.18 3.44
C THR A 105 7.52 9.34 4.32
N LYS A 106 8.26 10.29 3.74
CA LYS A 106 8.66 11.54 4.41
C LYS A 106 7.45 12.37 4.85
N GLN A 107 6.40 12.40 4.02
CA GLN A 107 5.18 13.14 4.36
C GLN A 107 4.42 12.49 5.51
N ALA A 108 4.39 11.16 5.60
CA ALA A 108 3.81 10.45 6.74
C ALA A 108 4.58 10.75 8.04
N GLN A 109 5.92 10.74 7.99
CA GLN A 109 6.79 11.14 9.11
C GLN A 109 6.54 12.59 9.53
N ALA A 110 6.44 13.53 8.56
CA ALA A 110 6.25 14.95 8.81
C ALA A 110 4.88 15.30 9.45
N TYR A 111 3.90 14.41 9.37
CA TYR A 111 2.61 14.57 10.06
C TYR A 111 2.76 14.56 11.58
N PHE A 112 3.73 13.85 12.13
CA PHE A 112 3.93 13.70 13.57
C PHE A 112 4.83 14.81 14.15
N CYS A 113 4.76 14.99 15.47
CA CYS A 113 5.56 16.02 16.16
C CYS A 113 7.07 15.71 16.11
N LYS A 114 7.89 16.74 16.24
CA LYS A 114 9.36 16.64 16.17
C LYS A 114 9.99 15.56 17.06
N PRO A 115 9.55 15.34 18.33
CA PRO A 115 10.08 14.25 19.14
C PRO A 115 9.87 12.86 18.56
N ILE A 116 8.74 12.62 17.87
CA ILE A 116 8.46 11.36 17.16
C ILE A 116 9.34 11.26 15.91
N GLN A 117 9.44 12.35 15.12
CA GLN A 117 10.30 12.37 13.93
C GLN A 117 11.77 12.04 14.26
N LYS A 118 12.30 12.58 15.37
CA LYS A 118 13.69 12.32 15.80
C LYS A 118 13.96 10.85 16.17
N ARG A 119 12.94 10.12 16.62
CA ARG A 119 13.01 8.69 16.97
C ARG A 119 12.46 7.79 15.87
N SER A 120 12.54 8.21 14.61
CA SER A 120 11.96 7.49 13.50
C SER A 120 12.90 7.34 12.32
N CYS A 121 12.63 6.35 11.50
CA CYS A 121 13.22 6.20 10.17
C CYS A 121 12.13 5.96 9.13
N ILE A 122 12.52 6.01 7.86
CA ILE A 122 11.67 5.67 6.73
C ILE A 122 12.15 4.32 6.21
N ILE A 123 11.25 3.33 6.20
CA ILE A 123 11.50 2.02 5.61
C ILE A 123 10.29 1.67 4.73
N HIS A 124 10.56 1.50 3.45
CA HIS A 124 9.56 1.21 2.43
C HIS A 124 9.07 -0.24 2.52
N ASN A 125 8.09 -0.60 1.68
CA ASN A 125 7.69 -1.99 1.50
C ASN A 125 8.68 -2.69 0.55
N PRO A 126 8.98 -3.99 0.76
CA PRO A 126 9.71 -4.77 -0.22
C PRO A 126 8.82 -5.18 -1.40
N ILE A 127 9.44 -5.40 -2.56
CA ILE A 127 8.79 -6.00 -3.73
C ILE A 127 9.25 -7.46 -3.80
N SER A 128 8.31 -8.40 -4.01
CA SER A 128 8.67 -9.81 -4.20
C SER A 128 9.38 -10.03 -5.52
N ILE A 129 10.69 -10.20 -5.49
CA ILE A 129 11.52 -10.47 -6.68
C ILE A 129 11.07 -11.74 -7.42
N VAL A 130 10.70 -12.79 -6.68
CA VAL A 130 10.23 -14.05 -7.28
C VAL A 130 8.99 -13.86 -8.16
N ALA A 131 8.04 -13.05 -7.71
CA ALA A 131 6.85 -12.74 -8.50
C ALA A 131 7.20 -11.92 -9.76
N VAL A 132 8.13 -10.97 -9.64
CA VAL A 132 8.57 -10.14 -10.78
C VAL A 132 9.36 -10.95 -11.81
N GLU A 133 10.22 -11.85 -11.39
CA GLU A 133 11.00 -12.72 -12.30
C GLU A 133 10.12 -13.67 -13.12
N ARG A 134 8.95 -14.04 -12.61
CA ARG A 134 7.98 -14.89 -13.31
C ARG A 134 7.08 -14.13 -14.29
N ALA A 135 7.04 -12.80 -14.21
CA ALA A 135 6.23 -12.00 -15.10
C ALA A 135 6.84 -11.99 -16.51
N VAL A 136 6.11 -12.50 -17.47
CA VAL A 136 6.53 -12.55 -18.90
C VAL A 136 5.63 -11.60 -19.66
N GLY A 137 6.22 -10.55 -20.27
CA GLY A 137 5.51 -9.65 -21.18
C GLY A 137 5.09 -10.40 -22.46
N GLY A 138 3.80 -10.34 -22.79
CA GLY A 138 3.26 -10.90 -24.05
C GLY A 138 3.16 -9.87 -25.16
N ASP A 139 2.80 -10.32 -26.35
CA ASP A 139 2.47 -9.45 -27.50
C ASP A 139 1.17 -8.67 -27.17
N LYS A 140 1.28 -7.35 -27.10
CA LYS A 140 0.17 -6.46 -26.73
C LYS A 140 -0.76 -6.27 -27.93
N LYS A 141 -1.97 -6.81 -27.83
CA LYS A 141 -3.06 -6.56 -28.79
C LYS A 141 -4.00 -5.48 -28.23
N GLY A 142 -4.07 -4.32 -28.91
CA GLY A 142 -4.86 -3.17 -28.46
C GLY A 142 -4.21 -2.40 -27.31
N PHE A 143 -4.95 -1.49 -26.70
CA PHE A 143 -4.49 -0.68 -25.58
C PHE A 143 -5.21 -1.11 -24.29
N GLU A 144 -4.54 -1.90 -23.47
CA GLU A 144 -5.09 -2.49 -22.27
C GLU A 144 -4.64 -1.73 -21.02
N ILE A 145 -5.58 -1.04 -20.38
CA ILE A 145 -5.37 -0.37 -19.10
C ILE A 145 -5.72 -1.34 -17.98
N VAL A 146 -4.91 -1.35 -16.93
CA VAL A 146 -5.14 -2.20 -15.76
C VAL A 146 -5.04 -1.41 -14.46
N SER A 147 -5.85 -1.81 -13.49
CA SER A 147 -5.74 -1.36 -12.10
C SER A 147 -5.91 -2.53 -11.15
N VAL A 148 -5.31 -2.41 -9.94
CA VAL A 148 -5.36 -3.45 -8.91
C VAL A 148 -5.65 -2.82 -7.56
N GLY A 149 -6.67 -3.30 -6.86
CA GLY A 149 -6.99 -2.82 -5.52
C GLY A 149 -8.35 -3.26 -5.00
N ARG A 150 -8.58 -3.06 -3.72
CA ARG A 150 -9.88 -3.32 -3.11
C ARG A 150 -10.94 -2.38 -3.69
N LEU A 151 -12.11 -2.89 -4.02
CA LEU A 151 -13.24 -2.08 -4.51
C LEU A 151 -13.85 -1.29 -3.33
N GLU A 152 -13.11 -0.27 -2.90
CA GLU A 152 -13.40 0.60 -1.76
C GLU A 152 -13.28 2.08 -2.15
N PRO A 153 -13.96 3.03 -1.45
CA PRO A 153 -13.91 4.46 -1.77
C PRO A 153 -12.49 5.01 -1.90
N GLN A 154 -11.55 4.49 -1.10
CA GLN A 154 -10.15 4.89 -1.13
C GLN A 154 -9.53 4.80 -2.53
N LYS A 155 -9.89 3.76 -3.31
CA LYS A 155 -9.30 3.49 -4.63
C LYS A 155 -9.91 4.31 -5.75
N ASN A 156 -11.07 4.92 -5.51
CA ASN A 156 -11.78 5.81 -6.43
C ASN A 156 -11.87 5.26 -7.87
N PHE A 157 -12.25 3.98 -8.00
CA PHE A 157 -12.42 3.36 -9.32
C PHE A 157 -13.55 3.99 -10.12
N ALA A 158 -14.51 4.65 -9.48
CA ALA A 158 -15.55 5.41 -10.16
C ALA A 158 -14.95 6.54 -11.01
N LEU A 159 -13.93 7.26 -10.49
CA LEU A 159 -13.18 8.26 -11.24
C LEU A 159 -12.49 7.62 -12.46
N LEU A 160 -11.80 6.48 -12.25
CA LEU A 160 -11.10 5.79 -13.33
C LEU A 160 -12.06 5.35 -14.45
N ILE A 161 -13.21 4.76 -14.11
CA ILE A 161 -14.21 4.31 -15.08
C ILE A 161 -14.78 5.51 -15.87
N ASN A 162 -15.06 6.64 -15.20
CA ASN A 162 -15.54 7.85 -15.87
C ASN A 162 -14.49 8.44 -16.84
N SER A 163 -13.25 8.53 -16.42
CA SER A 163 -12.16 9.01 -17.27
C SER A 163 -11.89 8.05 -18.43
N PHE A 164 -11.96 6.74 -18.16
CA PHE A 164 -11.82 5.71 -19.18
C PHE A 164 -12.96 5.75 -20.21
N LYS A 165 -14.20 6.07 -19.83
CA LYS A 165 -15.31 6.25 -20.78
C LYS A 165 -14.97 7.31 -21.84
N GLN A 166 -14.49 8.46 -21.41
CA GLN A 166 -14.09 9.55 -22.31
C GLN A 166 -12.88 9.14 -23.18
N PHE A 167 -11.95 8.39 -22.62
CA PHE A 167 -10.80 7.83 -23.33
C PHE A 167 -11.23 6.82 -24.40
N HIS A 168 -12.08 5.84 -24.01
CA HIS A 168 -12.60 4.81 -24.92
C HIS A 168 -13.43 5.39 -26.07
N ASP A 169 -14.16 6.49 -25.83
CA ASP A 169 -14.94 7.15 -26.90
C ASP A 169 -14.04 7.69 -28.02
N LYS A 170 -12.78 8.04 -27.73
CA LYS A 170 -11.76 8.46 -28.70
C LYS A 170 -10.98 7.27 -29.27
N PHE A 171 -10.68 6.26 -28.46
CA PHE A 171 -9.79 5.15 -28.78
C PHE A 171 -10.49 3.80 -28.54
N ARG A 172 -11.26 3.35 -29.55
CA ARG A 172 -12.18 2.20 -29.45
C ARG A 172 -11.51 0.84 -29.29
N ASP A 173 -10.21 0.74 -29.52
CA ASP A 173 -9.40 -0.47 -29.31
C ASP A 173 -8.88 -0.61 -27.87
N SER A 174 -9.33 0.27 -26.96
CA SER A 174 -8.92 0.26 -25.57
C SER A 174 -9.85 -0.59 -24.67
N THR A 175 -9.26 -1.21 -23.64
CA THR A 175 -9.99 -1.93 -22.58
C THR A 175 -9.47 -1.54 -21.20
N LEU A 176 -10.30 -1.74 -20.17
CA LEU A 176 -9.93 -1.53 -18.77
C LEU A 176 -10.24 -2.79 -17.95
N THR A 177 -9.25 -3.29 -17.23
CA THR A 177 -9.43 -4.38 -16.25
C THR A 177 -9.09 -3.91 -14.86
N ILE A 178 -10.00 -4.09 -13.89
CA ILE A 178 -9.78 -3.74 -12.48
C ILE A 178 -9.82 -5.02 -11.65
N TYR A 179 -8.66 -5.46 -11.18
CA TYR A 179 -8.53 -6.63 -10.31
C TYR A 179 -8.77 -6.26 -8.84
N GLY A 180 -9.64 -7.01 -8.18
CA GLY A 180 -9.91 -6.88 -6.76
C GLY A 180 -11.37 -7.09 -6.39
N GLU A 181 -11.64 -7.09 -5.09
CA GLU A 181 -12.96 -7.24 -4.50
C GLU A 181 -13.23 -6.15 -3.47
N GLY A 182 -14.50 -5.90 -3.18
CA GLY A 182 -14.91 -4.95 -2.15
C GLY A 182 -16.39 -4.61 -2.21
N HIS A 183 -16.82 -3.82 -1.24
CA HIS A 183 -18.25 -3.51 -1.07
C HIS A 183 -18.84 -2.59 -2.16
N LEU A 184 -17.99 -1.95 -2.98
CA LEU A 184 -18.44 -1.11 -4.10
C LEU A 184 -18.63 -1.88 -5.41
N ARG A 185 -18.50 -3.22 -5.42
CA ARG A 185 -18.62 -4.01 -6.66
C ARG A 185 -19.90 -3.70 -7.42
N GLU A 186 -21.04 -3.85 -6.76
CA GLU A 186 -22.37 -3.63 -7.38
C GLU A 186 -22.52 -2.20 -7.92
N GLU A 187 -22.03 -1.20 -7.18
CA GLU A 187 -22.06 0.21 -7.60
C GLU A 187 -21.22 0.42 -8.87
N LEU A 188 -20.02 -0.17 -8.93
CA LEU A 188 -19.15 -0.05 -10.09
C LEU A 188 -19.69 -0.82 -11.31
N GLU A 189 -20.29 -1.99 -11.12
CA GLU A 189 -21.00 -2.74 -12.19
C GLU A 189 -22.16 -1.95 -12.75
N ASN A 190 -22.98 -1.33 -11.91
CA ASN A 190 -24.07 -0.44 -12.33
C ASN A 190 -23.53 0.80 -13.09
N GLN A 191 -22.40 1.37 -12.67
CA GLN A 191 -21.74 2.46 -13.38
C GLN A 191 -21.26 2.02 -14.77
N ILE A 192 -20.62 0.86 -14.88
CA ILE A 192 -20.17 0.28 -16.17
C ILE A 192 -21.35 0.13 -17.12
N GLN A 193 -22.46 -0.42 -16.64
CA GLN A 193 -23.67 -0.60 -17.44
C GLN A 193 -24.26 0.74 -17.87
N SER A 194 -24.40 1.71 -16.94
CA SER A 194 -24.96 3.03 -17.26
C SER A 194 -24.16 3.82 -18.29
N LEU A 195 -22.85 3.55 -18.37
CA LEU A 195 -21.93 4.16 -19.34
C LEU A 195 -21.78 3.35 -20.63
N SER A 196 -22.51 2.23 -20.77
CA SER A 196 -22.42 1.31 -21.93
C SER A 196 -20.97 0.83 -22.16
N LEU A 197 -20.32 0.37 -21.09
CA LEU A 197 -18.94 -0.13 -21.10
C LEU A 197 -18.85 -1.65 -20.85
N GLU A 198 -19.97 -2.38 -20.90
CA GLU A 198 -19.99 -3.85 -20.77
C GLU A 198 -19.11 -4.50 -21.86
N GLY A 199 -18.32 -5.46 -21.43
CA GLY A 199 -17.36 -6.13 -22.31
C GLY A 199 -16.06 -5.34 -22.60
N VAL A 200 -16.04 -4.05 -22.26
CA VAL A 200 -14.87 -3.16 -22.41
C VAL A 200 -14.19 -2.92 -21.07
N VAL A 201 -14.98 -2.73 -20.01
CA VAL A 201 -14.50 -2.68 -18.63
C VAL A 201 -14.84 -3.99 -17.92
N THR A 202 -13.86 -4.62 -17.27
CA THR A 202 -14.05 -5.89 -16.57
C THR A 202 -13.58 -5.83 -15.12
N LEU A 203 -14.32 -6.52 -14.24
CA LEU A 203 -14.04 -6.67 -12.81
C LEU A 203 -13.87 -8.17 -12.48
N PRO A 204 -12.72 -8.81 -12.81
CA PRO A 204 -12.57 -10.26 -12.67
C PRO A 204 -12.38 -10.75 -11.22
N GLY A 205 -12.47 -9.86 -10.24
CA GLY A 205 -12.32 -10.21 -8.83
C GLY A 205 -10.87 -10.34 -8.37
N ASN A 206 -10.68 -10.99 -7.20
CA ASN A 206 -9.35 -11.24 -6.67
C ASN A 206 -8.65 -12.35 -7.46
N GLN A 207 -7.41 -12.09 -7.85
CA GLN A 207 -6.56 -13.05 -8.55
C GLN A 207 -5.31 -13.35 -7.73
N LYS A 208 -4.90 -14.63 -7.69
CA LYS A 208 -3.69 -15.03 -6.93
C LYS A 208 -2.40 -14.55 -7.58
N ASN A 209 -2.34 -14.57 -8.91
CA ASN A 209 -1.14 -14.23 -9.68
C ASN A 209 -1.32 -12.92 -10.45
N VAL A 210 -1.82 -11.88 -9.76
CA VAL A 210 -2.15 -10.61 -10.41
C VAL A 210 -0.96 -9.97 -11.13
N ILE A 211 0.26 -10.16 -10.64
CA ILE A 211 1.48 -9.61 -11.26
C ILE A 211 1.68 -10.19 -12.66
N GLU A 212 1.49 -11.49 -12.84
CA GLU A 212 1.59 -12.15 -14.14
C GLU A 212 0.50 -11.64 -15.12
N LEU A 213 -0.71 -11.41 -14.59
CA LEU A 213 -1.85 -10.93 -15.37
C LEU A 213 -1.71 -9.46 -15.83
N ILE A 214 -0.98 -8.64 -15.07
CA ILE A 214 -0.76 -7.25 -15.43
C ILE A 214 0.49 -7.03 -16.30
N ALA A 215 1.46 -7.95 -16.27
CA ALA A 215 2.76 -7.76 -16.90
C ALA A 215 2.70 -7.52 -18.42
N ASP A 216 1.68 -8.07 -19.10
CA ASP A 216 1.45 -7.90 -20.53
C ASP A 216 0.56 -6.71 -20.90
N LYS A 217 0.10 -5.92 -19.92
CA LYS A 217 -0.80 -4.78 -20.15
C LYS A 217 -0.06 -3.54 -20.66
N SER A 218 -0.82 -2.56 -21.19
CA SER A 218 -0.25 -1.35 -21.78
C SER A 218 0.12 -0.31 -20.75
N VAL A 219 -0.73 -0.09 -19.75
CA VAL A 219 -0.59 0.94 -18.72
C VAL A 219 -1.26 0.48 -17.42
N PHE A 220 -0.62 0.76 -16.30
CA PHE A 220 -1.20 0.63 -14.97
C PHE A 220 -1.70 1.99 -14.47
N VAL A 221 -2.91 2.02 -13.90
CA VAL A 221 -3.49 3.24 -13.32
C VAL A 221 -3.83 3.04 -11.85
N LEU A 222 -3.38 3.96 -10.99
CA LEU A 222 -3.77 4.07 -9.59
C LEU A 222 -4.53 5.39 -9.38
N SER A 223 -5.86 5.31 -9.24
CA SER A 223 -6.77 6.47 -9.11
C SER A 223 -7.11 6.85 -7.67
N SER A 224 -6.35 6.38 -6.70
CA SER A 224 -6.66 6.48 -5.27
C SER A 224 -6.76 7.92 -4.76
N ASP A 225 -7.69 8.17 -3.83
CA ASP A 225 -7.80 9.45 -3.13
C ASP A 225 -6.73 9.61 -2.03
N TYR A 226 -6.29 8.50 -1.45
CA TYR A 226 -5.20 8.45 -0.48
C TYR A 226 -4.57 7.06 -0.41
N GLU A 227 -3.26 7.04 -0.17
CA GLU A 227 -2.46 5.83 0.04
C GLU A 227 -1.46 6.02 1.19
N GLY A 228 -0.96 4.90 1.72
CA GLY A 228 0.35 4.89 2.34
C GLY A 228 1.41 4.70 1.24
N MET A 229 1.90 3.47 1.08
CA MET A 229 2.71 3.06 -0.07
C MET A 229 1.98 1.92 -0.77
N SER A 230 1.60 2.12 -2.03
CA SER A 230 0.80 1.15 -2.78
C SER A 230 1.66 0.00 -3.30
N ASN A 231 1.46 -1.22 -2.77
CA ASN A 231 2.14 -2.41 -3.30
C ASN A 231 1.79 -2.66 -4.77
N ALA A 232 0.52 -2.47 -5.16
CA ALA A 232 0.10 -2.66 -6.55
C ALA A 232 0.83 -1.74 -7.53
N LEU A 233 1.08 -0.47 -7.13
CA LEU A 233 1.89 0.45 -7.93
C LEU A 233 3.34 -0.03 -8.02
N MET A 234 3.93 -0.42 -6.90
CA MET A 234 5.30 -0.93 -6.85
C MET A 234 5.48 -2.19 -7.72
N GLU A 235 4.51 -3.11 -7.66
CA GLU A 235 4.48 -4.33 -8.46
C GLU A 235 4.35 -4.04 -9.95
N ALA A 236 3.49 -3.10 -10.33
CA ALA A 236 3.34 -2.65 -11.71
C ALA A 236 4.63 -1.99 -12.25
N MET A 237 5.26 -1.13 -11.45
CA MET A 237 6.56 -0.54 -11.79
C MET A 237 7.65 -1.61 -11.95
N ALA A 238 7.68 -2.60 -11.08
CA ALA A 238 8.68 -3.67 -11.08
C ALA A 238 8.61 -4.55 -12.34
N VAL A 239 7.43 -4.82 -12.88
CA VAL A 239 7.29 -5.54 -14.16
C VAL A 239 7.52 -4.63 -15.38
N GLY A 240 7.74 -3.34 -15.15
CA GLY A 240 8.04 -2.36 -16.19
C GLY A 240 6.82 -1.82 -16.91
N LEU A 241 5.65 -1.85 -16.27
CA LEU A 241 4.50 -1.11 -16.80
C LEU A 241 4.71 0.39 -16.63
N PRO A 242 4.42 1.20 -17.64
CA PRO A 242 4.24 2.63 -17.45
C PRO A 242 3.04 2.84 -16.52
N CYS A 243 3.24 3.65 -15.49
CA CYS A 243 2.26 3.86 -14.43
C CYS A 243 1.74 5.29 -14.45
N ILE A 244 0.42 5.45 -14.32
CA ILE A 244 -0.24 6.70 -13.99
C ILE A 244 -0.74 6.58 -12.56
N SER A 245 -0.45 7.53 -11.71
CA SER A 245 -0.94 7.54 -10.33
C SER A 245 -1.39 8.93 -9.89
N THR A 246 -2.45 8.96 -9.09
CA THR A 246 -2.80 10.19 -8.37
C THR A 246 -1.69 10.54 -7.37
N ASP A 247 -1.34 11.82 -7.28
CA ASP A 247 -0.43 12.37 -6.25
C ASP A 247 -1.15 12.45 -4.90
N CYS A 248 -1.34 11.29 -4.30
CA CYS A 248 -2.06 11.16 -3.04
C CYS A 248 -1.39 11.88 -1.88
N PRO A 249 -2.18 12.53 -0.99
CA PRO A 249 -1.66 13.03 0.28
C PRO A 249 -0.94 11.94 1.07
N ILE A 250 0.16 12.34 1.74
CA ILE A 250 1.12 11.49 2.46
C ILE A 250 2.15 10.84 1.52
N GLY A 251 2.07 11.14 0.22
CA GLY A 251 3.18 11.03 -0.71
C GLY A 251 3.58 9.64 -1.14
N GLY A 252 2.72 8.61 -0.94
CA GLY A 252 3.08 7.25 -1.35
C GLY A 252 3.41 7.13 -2.83
N SER A 253 2.63 7.80 -3.70
CA SER A 253 2.91 7.82 -5.15
C SER A 253 4.12 8.69 -5.49
N ALA A 254 4.23 9.89 -4.91
CA ALA A 254 5.36 10.81 -5.18
C ALA A 254 6.70 10.35 -4.59
N GLU A 255 6.73 9.40 -3.65
CA GLU A 255 7.98 8.75 -3.22
C GLU A 255 8.47 7.71 -4.26
N LEU A 256 7.56 7.17 -5.07
CA LEU A 256 7.84 6.14 -6.06
C LEU A 256 8.00 6.70 -7.48
N ILE A 257 7.16 7.68 -7.84
CA ILE A 257 7.11 8.27 -9.17
C ILE A 257 7.75 9.66 -9.17
N GLN A 258 8.72 9.82 -10.06
CA GLN A 258 9.18 11.11 -10.54
C GLN A 258 8.46 11.38 -11.86
N ASP A 259 7.61 12.40 -11.86
CA ASP A 259 6.72 12.70 -12.99
C ASP A 259 7.48 12.85 -14.31
N HIS A 260 6.95 12.25 -15.39
CA HIS A 260 7.54 12.16 -16.74
C HIS A 260 8.96 11.51 -16.83
N ILE A 261 9.43 10.92 -15.71
CA ILE A 261 10.72 10.20 -15.67
C ILE A 261 10.50 8.69 -15.60
N ASN A 262 9.73 8.21 -14.61
CA ASN A 262 9.46 6.79 -14.41
C ASN A 262 7.95 6.46 -14.22
N GLY A 263 7.08 7.42 -14.52
CA GLY A 263 5.62 7.34 -14.44
C GLY A 263 5.02 8.73 -14.61
N LEU A 264 3.69 8.82 -14.55
CA LEU A 264 2.95 10.08 -14.59
C LEU A 264 2.19 10.29 -13.27
N LEU A 265 2.23 11.52 -12.73
CA LEU A 265 1.47 11.94 -11.58
C LEU A 265 0.34 12.88 -12.01
N VAL A 266 -0.87 12.62 -11.49
CA VAL A 266 -2.05 13.43 -11.73
C VAL A 266 -2.67 13.88 -10.40
N SER A 267 -3.39 14.99 -10.39
CA SER A 267 -4.06 15.50 -9.20
C SER A 267 -5.17 14.54 -8.74
N VAL A 268 -5.32 14.38 -7.43
CA VAL A 268 -6.39 13.56 -6.84
C VAL A 268 -7.76 14.08 -7.27
N GLY A 269 -8.62 13.18 -7.75
CA GLY A 269 -9.99 13.49 -8.18
C GLY A 269 -10.08 14.23 -9.51
N ASN A 270 -8.99 14.45 -10.23
CA ASN A 270 -8.98 15.16 -11.50
C ASN A 270 -9.13 14.20 -12.70
N SER A 271 -10.35 14.06 -13.19
CA SER A 271 -10.67 13.19 -14.32
C SER A 271 -10.05 13.67 -15.65
N GLU A 272 -9.85 14.97 -15.81
CA GLU A 272 -9.27 15.56 -17.04
C GLU A 272 -7.77 15.25 -17.14
N GLU A 273 -7.02 15.46 -16.05
CA GLU A 273 -5.60 15.08 -16.01
C GLU A 273 -5.41 13.58 -16.20
N LEU A 274 -6.29 12.75 -15.61
CA LEU A 274 -6.24 11.30 -15.77
C LEU A 274 -6.51 10.88 -17.23
N LEU A 275 -7.50 11.50 -17.88
CA LEU A 275 -7.78 11.31 -19.30
C LEU A 275 -6.60 11.75 -20.16
N GLN A 276 -6.00 12.91 -19.87
CA GLN A 276 -4.84 13.43 -20.60
C GLN A 276 -3.63 12.48 -20.47
N ALA A 277 -3.33 12.00 -19.26
CA ALA A 277 -2.23 11.06 -19.03
C ALA A 277 -2.43 9.73 -19.77
N MET A 278 -3.65 9.18 -19.79
CA MET A 278 -3.97 7.99 -20.59
C MET A 278 -3.79 8.25 -22.09
N THR A 279 -4.22 9.42 -22.58
CA THR A 279 -4.09 9.82 -23.99
C THR A 279 -2.62 9.96 -24.38
N GLU A 280 -1.82 10.62 -23.55
CA GLU A 280 -0.37 10.79 -23.78
C GLU A 280 0.32 9.44 -23.92
N LEU A 281 0.04 8.48 -23.04
CA LEU A 281 0.63 7.14 -23.10
C LEU A 281 0.06 6.28 -24.25
N TYR A 282 -1.13 6.57 -24.74
CA TYR A 282 -1.66 5.92 -25.94
C TYR A 282 -0.93 6.41 -27.20
N GLU A 283 -0.81 7.71 -27.37
CA GLU A 283 -0.27 8.37 -28.56
C GLU A 283 1.26 8.27 -28.65
N ASP A 284 1.97 8.37 -27.50
CA ASP A 284 3.45 8.31 -27.47
C ASP A 284 3.97 6.95 -26.97
N TYR A 285 4.12 6.01 -27.91
CA TYR A 285 4.73 4.70 -27.62
C TYR A 285 6.17 4.80 -27.08
N LYS A 286 6.95 5.80 -27.52
CA LYS A 286 8.35 5.97 -27.07
C LYS A 286 8.38 6.42 -25.61
N LEU A 287 7.55 7.38 -25.25
CA LEU A 287 7.38 7.80 -23.86
C LEU A 287 6.92 6.63 -22.99
N ARG A 288 5.87 5.91 -23.41
CA ARG A 288 5.35 4.74 -22.71
C ARG A 288 6.44 3.72 -22.39
N ASN A 289 7.26 3.36 -23.37
CA ASN A 289 8.37 2.43 -23.18
C ASN A 289 9.48 2.99 -22.29
N LYS A 290 9.82 4.28 -22.45
CA LYS A 290 10.82 4.97 -21.62
C LYS A 290 10.40 4.93 -20.15
N LEU A 291 9.15 5.30 -19.83
CA LEU A 291 8.64 5.30 -18.47
C LEU A 291 8.61 3.91 -17.86
N GLY A 292 8.12 2.90 -18.59
CA GLY A 292 8.10 1.52 -18.13
C GLY A 292 9.49 0.96 -17.84
N ASN A 293 10.46 1.21 -18.73
CA ASN A 293 11.84 0.78 -18.51
C ASN A 293 12.47 1.46 -17.29
N LYS A 294 12.20 2.75 -17.10
CA LYS A 294 12.72 3.50 -15.95
C LYS A 294 12.05 3.10 -14.65
N ALA A 295 10.76 2.73 -14.68
CA ALA A 295 10.03 2.24 -13.52
C ALA A 295 10.69 0.99 -12.89
N LYS A 296 11.29 0.10 -13.69
CA LYS A 296 11.98 -1.12 -13.20
C LYS A 296 13.14 -0.84 -12.24
N GLU A 297 13.69 0.37 -12.22
CA GLU A 297 14.76 0.72 -11.29
C GLU A 297 14.30 0.63 -9.82
N ILE A 298 12.99 0.57 -9.56
CA ILE A 298 12.42 0.30 -8.23
C ILE A 298 12.94 -1.01 -7.62
N LEU A 299 13.27 -2.01 -8.43
CA LEU A 299 13.81 -3.29 -7.97
C LEU A 299 15.14 -3.13 -7.21
N ALA A 300 15.99 -2.20 -7.63
CA ALA A 300 17.26 -1.92 -6.95
C ALA A 300 17.08 -1.24 -5.59
N THR A 301 15.99 -0.53 -5.41
CA THR A 301 15.73 0.26 -4.20
C THR A 301 14.78 -0.40 -3.20
N HIS A 302 13.94 -1.34 -3.64
CA HIS A 302 12.89 -1.97 -2.86
C HIS A 302 13.01 -3.50 -2.83
N SER A 303 14.21 -4.06 -3.02
CA SER A 303 14.43 -5.50 -2.91
C SER A 303 14.20 -5.99 -1.46
N PRO A 304 13.72 -7.24 -1.27
CA PRO A 304 13.54 -7.81 0.07
C PRO A 304 14.82 -7.79 0.91
N GLU A 305 15.98 -8.01 0.28
CA GLU A 305 17.29 -8.01 0.95
C GLU A 305 17.62 -6.62 1.49
N LYS A 306 17.42 -5.58 0.68
CA LYS A 306 17.68 -4.20 1.07
C LYS A 306 16.74 -3.77 2.20
N ILE A 307 15.45 -3.97 2.03
CA ILE A 307 14.44 -3.57 3.02
C ILE A 307 14.62 -4.35 4.34
N SER A 308 14.91 -5.65 4.28
CA SER A 308 15.18 -6.42 5.49
C SER A 308 16.47 -6.00 6.19
N SER A 309 17.50 -5.58 5.43
CA SER A 309 18.73 -5.00 5.99
C SER A 309 18.45 -3.68 6.73
N GLU A 310 17.64 -2.78 6.13
CA GLU A 310 17.22 -1.51 6.77
C GLU A 310 16.45 -1.77 8.07
N TRP A 311 15.52 -2.74 8.09
CA TRP A 311 14.81 -3.17 9.29
C TRP A 311 15.76 -3.71 10.35
N ARG A 312 16.71 -4.59 9.97
CA ARG A 312 17.70 -5.16 10.90
C ARG A 312 18.53 -4.07 11.56
N GLN A 313 19.11 -3.18 10.76
CA GLN A 313 19.94 -2.07 11.27
C GLN A 313 19.15 -1.18 12.23
N TRP A 314 17.89 -0.88 11.92
CA TRP A 314 17.04 -0.06 12.78
C TRP A 314 16.72 -0.78 14.10
N ILE A 315 16.36 -2.05 14.05
CA ILE A 315 16.08 -2.86 15.25
C ILE A 315 17.33 -2.97 16.15
N GLU A 316 18.50 -3.25 15.60
CA GLU A 316 19.77 -3.33 16.31
C GLU A 316 20.11 -1.99 16.98
N LYS A 317 20.00 -0.86 16.25
CA LYS A 317 20.21 0.49 16.79
C LYS A 317 19.32 0.76 18.01
N ILE A 318 18.05 0.40 17.95
CA ILE A 318 17.10 0.62 19.05
C ILE A 318 17.37 -0.31 20.23
N ASN A 319 17.73 -1.56 19.98
CA ASN A 319 18.05 -2.54 21.01
C ASN A 319 19.31 -2.13 21.80
N GLU A 320 20.32 -1.64 21.12
CA GLU A 320 21.58 -1.17 21.74
C GLU A 320 21.46 0.16 22.51
N GLY A 321 20.30 0.84 22.43
CA GLY A 321 20.07 2.12 23.12
C GLY A 321 20.81 3.31 22.50
N LYS A 322 21.36 3.18 21.29
CA LYS A 322 22.05 4.23 20.54
C LYS A 322 21.05 5.16 19.85
N ASN A 323 20.31 5.93 20.64
CA ASN A 323 19.55 7.08 20.13
C ASN A 323 20.46 8.31 20.16
N GLU A 324 20.90 8.78 19.00
CA GLU A 324 21.55 10.09 18.84
C GLU A 324 20.54 11.24 19.01
#